data_3e2fd47424a02453e7641707b20c2a34
#
_entry.id   3e2fd47424a02453e7641707b20c2a34
#
_cell.length_a   1.000
_cell.length_b   1.000
_cell.length_c   1.000
_cell.angle_alpha   90.00
_cell.angle_beta   90.00
_cell.angle_gamma   90.00
#
_symmetry.space_group_name_H-M   'P 1'
#
loop_
_entity.id
_entity.type
_entity.pdbx_description
1 polymer ?
#
loop_
_entity_poly.entity_id
_entity_poly.type
_entity_poly.pdbx_seq_one_letter_code
_entity_poly.pdbx_strand_id
1 'polypeptide(L)'
;MSKASGIVIVGGGLAAARTAEQLRKSGYQGPVAIVSAEKHLPYDRPPLSKDVLHDTGKGLHDVLLRPAEFYDDNDIALVLGTAAQSLDTAARTVTLTDDRVLDYDELVIATGLEPKRIPSLDLAGVRVLRSFDEALALREHATSARRAVIVGAGFIGCEVAASLRTLGVEVALVGCIVERSIFLISPGLLLGTLFD
;
A
#
# COMPACT_ATOMS: atom_id res chain seq x y z
N MET A 1 -30.61 14.02 19.06
CA MET A 1 -29.42 14.87 18.95
C MET A 1 -28.68 14.41 17.70
N SER A 2 -28.61 15.23 16.67
CA SER A 2 -27.82 14.91 15.46
C SER A 2 -26.39 14.67 15.92
N LYS A 3 -25.87 13.46 15.64
CA LYS A 3 -24.46 13.13 15.83
C LYS A 3 -23.69 14.12 14.95
N ALA A 4 -22.77 14.87 15.50
CA ALA A 4 -22.01 15.83 14.70
C ALA A 4 -21.30 15.04 13.58
N SER A 5 -21.83 15.16 12.38
CA SER A 5 -21.16 14.68 11.18
C SER A 5 -19.93 15.56 10.98
N GLY A 6 -18.89 15.01 10.40
CA GLY A 6 -17.64 15.71 10.18
C GLY A 6 -17.07 15.32 8.84
N ILE A 7 -15.75 15.30 8.75
CA ILE A 7 -15.05 14.88 7.55
C ILE A 7 -14.70 13.40 7.66
N VAL A 8 -15.23 12.59 6.74
CA VAL A 8 -14.83 11.17 6.60
C VAL A 8 -13.85 11.05 5.44
N ILE A 9 -12.70 10.42 5.70
CA ILE A 9 -11.65 10.17 4.71
C ILE A 9 -11.58 8.66 4.48
N VAL A 10 -11.94 8.20 3.30
CA VAL A 10 -11.91 6.79 2.91
C VAL A 10 -10.57 6.46 2.27
N GLY A 11 -9.79 5.62 2.95
CA GLY A 11 -8.43 5.21 2.60
C GLY A 11 -7.46 5.43 3.76
N GLY A 12 -6.52 4.49 3.99
CA GLY A 12 -5.52 4.54 5.07
C GLY A 12 -4.10 4.84 4.59
N GLY A 13 -3.94 5.37 3.38
CA GLY A 13 -2.62 5.68 2.81
C GLY A 13 -2.14 7.10 3.07
N LEU A 14 -1.04 7.47 2.40
CA LEU A 14 -0.38 8.78 2.52
C LEU A 14 -1.34 9.95 2.29
N ALA A 15 -2.20 9.88 1.25
CA ALA A 15 -3.14 10.95 0.94
C ALA A 15 -4.13 11.19 2.09
N ALA A 16 -4.69 10.13 2.66
CA ALA A 16 -5.62 10.23 3.78
C ALA A 16 -4.95 10.83 5.02
N ALA A 17 -3.78 10.30 5.42
CA ALA A 17 -3.06 10.80 6.59
C ALA A 17 -2.67 12.28 6.43
N ARG A 18 -2.17 12.68 5.26
CA ARG A 18 -1.80 14.07 4.99
C ARG A 18 -3.01 15.01 4.92
N THR A 19 -4.14 14.53 4.40
CA THR A 19 -5.40 15.31 4.41
C THR A 19 -5.85 15.58 5.85
N ALA A 20 -5.90 14.55 6.70
CA ALA A 20 -6.29 14.70 8.10
C ALA A 20 -5.32 15.64 8.86
N GLU A 21 -4.02 15.46 8.68
CA GLU A 21 -2.99 16.35 9.24
C GLU A 21 -3.18 17.80 8.79
N GLN A 22 -3.42 18.02 7.50
CA GLN A 22 -3.58 19.36 6.95
C GLN A 22 -4.87 20.03 7.40
N LEU A 23 -5.96 19.29 7.57
CA LEU A 23 -7.20 19.82 8.15
C LEU A 23 -6.95 20.39 9.54
N ARG A 24 -6.24 19.68 10.40
CA ARG A 24 -5.89 20.17 11.75
C ARG A 24 -4.96 21.37 11.70
N LYS A 25 -3.93 21.36 10.86
CA LYS A 25 -3.04 22.51 10.66
C LYS A 25 -3.76 23.75 10.15
N SER A 26 -4.81 23.57 9.34
CA SER A 26 -5.65 24.67 8.83
C SER A 26 -6.67 25.17 9.84
N GLY A 27 -6.70 24.60 11.07
CA GLY A 27 -7.58 25.06 12.14
C GLY A 27 -8.98 24.42 12.15
N TYR A 28 -9.22 23.36 11.33
CA TYR A 28 -10.50 22.65 11.38
C TYR A 28 -10.66 21.92 12.71
N GLN A 29 -11.71 22.23 13.48
CA GLN A 29 -11.99 21.68 14.81
C GLN A 29 -13.09 20.63 14.83
N GLY A 30 -13.77 20.41 13.71
CA GLY A 30 -14.84 19.42 13.61
C GLY A 30 -14.31 17.98 13.62
N PRO A 31 -15.20 16.97 13.73
CA PRO A 31 -14.80 15.56 13.69
C PRO A 31 -14.08 15.20 12.39
N VAL A 32 -13.01 14.40 12.50
CA VAL A 32 -12.29 13.82 11.36
C VAL A 32 -12.13 12.33 11.61
N ALA A 33 -12.51 11.51 10.63
CA ALA A 33 -12.33 10.06 10.69
C ALA A 33 -11.61 9.55 9.44
N ILE A 34 -10.62 8.67 9.62
CA ILE A 34 -9.96 7.91 8.56
C ILE A 34 -10.50 6.48 8.60
N VAL A 35 -11.03 6.00 7.48
CA VAL A 35 -11.52 4.62 7.30
C VAL A 35 -10.52 3.85 6.46
N SER A 36 -9.98 2.75 6.96
CA SER A 36 -8.98 1.95 6.27
C SER A 36 -9.34 0.46 6.26
N ALA A 37 -9.27 -0.16 5.08
CA ALA A 37 -9.37 -1.61 4.94
C ALA A 37 -8.22 -2.35 5.64
N GLU A 38 -7.05 -1.73 5.72
CA GLU A 38 -5.91 -2.30 6.43
C GLU A 38 -6.03 -2.05 7.94
N LYS A 39 -5.59 -3.03 8.73
CA LYS A 39 -5.59 -2.97 10.21
C LYS A 39 -4.47 -2.10 10.79
N HIS A 40 -3.56 -1.67 9.94
CA HIS A 40 -2.38 -0.91 10.33
C HIS A 40 -2.66 0.60 10.34
N LEU A 41 -1.95 1.31 11.23
CA LEU A 41 -1.87 2.77 11.15
C LEU A 41 -1.37 3.19 9.76
N PRO A 42 -1.71 4.39 9.29
CA PRO A 42 -1.20 4.89 8.02
C PRO A 42 0.33 4.87 7.94
N TYR A 43 0.87 4.26 6.90
CA TYR A 43 2.29 4.05 6.70
C TYR A 43 2.74 4.40 5.27
N ASP A 44 4.04 4.58 5.10
CA ASP A 44 4.67 4.87 3.82
C ASP A 44 4.91 3.58 3.02
N ARG A 45 4.51 3.55 1.75
CA ARG A 45 4.59 2.35 0.90
C ARG A 45 5.91 2.16 0.16
N PRO A 46 6.64 3.20 -0.25
CA PRO A 46 7.92 3.02 -0.96
C PRO A 46 8.94 2.13 -0.27
N PRO A 47 9.04 2.06 1.07
CA PRO A 47 9.95 1.13 1.73
C PRO A 47 9.59 -0.35 1.60
N LEU A 48 8.34 -0.67 1.22
CA LEU A 48 7.86 -2.06 1.14
C LEU A 48 8.60 -2.92 0.10
N SER A 49 9.06 -2.31 -0.99
CA SER A 49 9.86 -2.98 -2.03
C SER A 49 11.37 -2.95 -1.75
N LYS A 50 11.78 -2.26 -0.69
CA LYS A 50 13.18 -2.00 -0.30
C LYS A 50 13.50 -2.63 1.06
N ASP A 51 13.80 -1.77 2.03
CA ASP A 51 14.27 -2.17 3.37
C ASP A 51 13.31 -3.12 4.08
N VAL A 52 11.99 -2.87 4.00
CA VAL A 52 11.00 -3.78 4.60
C VAL A 52 11.06 -5.18 3.98
N LEU A 53 11.38 -5.29 2.68
CA LEU A 53 11.43 -6.57 2.00
C LEU A 53 12.70 -7.37 2.34
N HIS A 54 13.87 -6.74 2.43
CA HIS A 54 15.13 -7.47 2.55
C HIS A 54 15.78 -7.41 3.94
N ASP A 55 15.36 -6.48 4.81
CA ASP A 55 15.89 -6.36 6.17
C ASP A 55 14.88 -6.87 7.21
N THR A 56 15.19 -7.99 7.87
CA THR A 56 14.33 -8.59 8.89
C THR A 56 14.22 -7.75 10.17
N GLY A 57 15.13 -6.81 10.40
CA GLY A 57 15.06 -5.84 11.49
C GLY A 57 14.02 -4.75 11.27
N LYS A 58 13.54 -4.59 10.02
CA LYS A 58 12.54 -3.58 9.66
C LYS A 58 11.12 -4.09 9.84
N GLY A 59 10.30 -3.26 10.50
CA GLY A 59 8.92 -3.55 10.81
C GLY A 59 7.99 -2.37 10.51
N LEU A 60 6.73 -2.50 10.92
CA LEU A 60 5.72 -1.48 10.68
C LEU A 60 6.10 -0.12 11.27
N HIS A 61 6.70 -0.12 12.47
CA HIS A 61 7.09 1.10 13.18
C HIS A 61 8.08 1.98 12.40
N ASP A 62 8.94 1.36 11.56
CA ASP A 62 9.92 2.10 10.74
C ASP A 62 9.28 2.87 9.59
N VAL A 63 8.06 2.52 9.22
CA VAL A 63 7.39 3.07 8.04
C VAL A 63 6.12 3.85 8.37
N LEU A 64 5.74 3.97 9.65
CA LEU A 64 4.57 4.74 10.05
C LEU A 64 4.69 6.21 9.61
N LEU A 65 3.63 6.77 9.05
CA LEU A 65 3.57 8.20 8.71
C LEU A 65 3.50 9.07 9.95
N ARG A 66 2.80 8.59 10.98
CA ARG A 66 2.70 9.18 12.32
C ARG A 66 2.48 8.07 13.34
N PRO A 67 2.95 8.21 14.57
CA PRO A 67 2.64 7.29 15.66
C PRO A 67 1.17 7.42 16.07
N ALA A 68 0.65 6.46 16.84
CA ALA A 68 -0.75 6.43 17.27
C ALA A 68 -1.16 7.69 18.06
N GLU A 69 -0.29 8.13 18.94
CA GLU A 69 -0.50 9.29 19.80
C GLU A 69 -0.78 10.57 18.98
N PHE A 70 -0.20 10.67 17.78
CA PHE A 70 -0.47 11.81 16.91
C PHE A 70 -1.95 11.90 16.51
N TYR A 71 -2.59 10.77 16.22
CA TYR A 71 -4.00 10.74 15.83
C TYR A 71 -4.89 11.06 17.04
N ASP A 72 -4.56 10.52 18.21
CA ASP A 72 -5.29 10.77 19.46
C ASP A 72 -5.15 12.25 19.88
N ASP A 73 -3.94 12.80 19.89
CA ASP A 73 -3.65 14.19 20.27
C ASP A 73 -4.30 15.21 19.32
N ASN A 74 -4.63 14.80 18.12
CA ASN A 74 -5.28 15.65 17.12
C ASN A 74 -6.76 15.31 16.89
N ASP A 75 -7.40 14.53 17.74
CA ASP A 75 -8.80 14.10 17.61
C ASP A 75 -9.14 13.54 16.21
N ILE A 76 -8.25 12.72 15.65
CA ILE A 76 -8.46 12.04 14.37
C ILE A 76 -8.86 10.59 14.66
N ALA A 77 -10.14 10.26 14.46
CA ALA A 77 -10.63 8.92 14.65
C ALA A 77 -10.09 7.96 13.56
N LEU A 78 -9.58 6.80 14.01
CA LEU A 78 -9.11 5.74 13.11
C LEU A 78 -10.08 4.56 13.12
N VAL A 79 -10.64 4.25 11.97
CA VAL A 79 -11.52 3.10 11.72
C VAL A 79 -10.75 2.13 10.85
N LEU A 80 -9.96 1.25 11.49
CA LEU A 80 -9.01 0.36 10.81
C LEU A 80 -9.57 -1.06 10.67
N GLY A 81 -9.10 -1.80 9.67
CA GLY A 81 -9.46 -3.20 9.41
C GLY A 81 -10.86 -3.38 8.82
N THR A 82 -11.46 -2.32 8.32
CA THR A 82 -12.78 -2.38 7.66
C THR A 82 -12.79 -1.45 6.44
N ALA A 83 -13.34 -1.94 5.33
CA ALA A 83 -13.41 -1.17 4.10
C ALA A 83 -14.72 -0.40 3.98
N ALA A 84 -14.71 0.72 3.25
CA ALA A 84 -15.94 1.32 2.76
C ALA A 84 -16.52 0.43 1.66
N GLN A 85 -17.78 0.03 1.81
CA GLN A 85 -18.49 -0.87 0.91
C GLN A 85 -19.38 -0.12 -0.07
N SER A 86 -20.12 0.87 0.43
CA SER A 86 -21.02 1.65 -0.38
C SER A 86 -21.14 3.09 0.10
N LEU A 87 -21.58 3.96 -0.80
CA LEU A 87 -21.76 5.38 -0.57
C LEU A 87 -23.17 5.77 -0.98
N ASP A 88 -23.91 6.42 -0.06
CA ASP A 88 -25.15 7.13 -0.36
C ASP A 88 -24.90 8.64 -0.28
N THR A 89 -24.84 9.29 -1.42
CA THR A 89 -24.59 10.74 -1.51
C THR A 89 -25.82 11.57 -1.15
N ALA A 90 -27.02 11.02 -1.26
CA ALA A 90 -28.26 11.71 -0.91
C ALA A 90 -28.45 11.71 0.61
N ALA A 91 -28.22 10.57 1.25
CA ALA A 91 -28.25 10.43 2.70
C ALA A 91 -26.95 10.94 3.37
N ARG A 92 -25.88 11.20 2.61
CA ARG A 92 -24.53 11.52 3.11
C ARG A 92 -24.00 10.48 4.07
N THR A 93 -24.03 9.22 3.68
CA THR A 93 -23.55 8.09 4.49
C THR A 93 -22.58 7.20 3.74
N VAL A 94 -21.64 6.62 4.47
CA VAL A 94 -20.73 5.55 4.01
C VAL A 94 -21.03 4.31 4.82
N THR A 95 -21.39 3.20 4.15
CA THR A 95 -21.55 1.89 4.78
C THR A 95 -20.22 1.14 4.70
N LEU A 96 -19.81 0.54 5.82
CA LEU A 96 -18.58 -0.24 5.93
C LEU A 96 -18.87 -1.73 5.77
N THR A 97 -17.82 -2.52 5.55
CA THR A 97 -17.92 -3.99 5.38
C THR A 97 -18.33 -4.74 6.64
N ASP A 98 -18.35 -4.08 7.80
CA ASP A 98 -18.84 -4.59 9.08
C ASP A 98 -20.24 -4.02 9.45
N ASP A 99 -20.97 -3.55 8.45
CA ASP A 99 -22.33 -3.00 8.55
C ASP A 99 -22.46 -1.69 9.35
N ARG A 100 -21.36 -1.11 9.81
CA ARG A 100 -21.38 0.23 10.40
C ARG A 100 -21.68 1.27 9.33
N VAL A 101 -22.47 2.27 9.69
CA VAL A 101 -22.81 3.40 8.82
C VAL A 101 -22.23 4.68 9.45
N LEU A 102 -21.47 5.41 8.68
CA LEU A 102 -20.88 6.70 9.07
C LEU A 102 -21.57 7.82 8.32
N ASP A 103 -22.15 8.77 9.07
CA ASP A 103 -22.64 10.04 8.52
C ASP A 103 -21.44 10.95 8.25
N TYR A 104 -21.53 11.79 7.21
CA TYR A 104 -20.50 12.79 6.91
C TYR A 104 -21.11 14.12 6.45
N ASP A 105 -20.44 15.22 6.78
CA ASP A 105 -20.69 16.53 6.16
C ASP A 105 -19.92 16.64 4.84
N GLU A 106 -18.64 16.24 4.87
CA GLU A 106 -17.76 16.17 3.72
C GLU A 106 -17.08 14.80 3.63
N LEU A 107 -16.91 14.31 2.41
CA LEU A 107 -16.27 13.02 2.14
C LEU A 107 -15.02 13.21 1.27
N VAL A 108 -13.91 12.62 1.71
CA VAL A 108 -12.66 12.54 0.93
C VAL A 108 -12.43 11.10 0.51
N ILE A 109 -12.33 10.86 -0.80
CA ILE A 109 -12.00 9.55 -1.36
C ILE A 109 -10.51 9.49 -1.63
N ALA A 110 -9.77 8.73 -0.79
CA ALA A 110 -8.33 8.58 -0.83
C ALA A 110 -7.92 7.08 -0.85
N THR A 111 -8.70 6.24 -1.54
CA THR A 111 -8.56 4.78 -1.57
C THR A 111 -7.27 4.27 -2.22
N GLY A 112 -6.60 5.11 -2.99
CA GLY A 112 -5.38 4.74 -3.70
C GLY A 112 -5.64 3.81 -4.88
N LEU A 113 -4.73 2.87 -5.10
CA LEU A 113 -4.76 1.91 -6.21
C LEU A 113 -4.55 0.51 -5.68
N GLU A 114 -5.12 -0.48 -6.37
CA GLU A 114 -4.83 -1.89 -6.16
C GLU A 114 -3.96 -2.44 -7.30
N PRO A 115 -3.13 -3.47 -7.02
CA PRO A 115 -2.35 -4.13 -8.05
C PRO A 115 -3.27 -4.76 -9.10
N LYS A 116 -2.98 -4.49 -10.37
CA LYS A 116 -3.70 -5.14 -11.47
C LYS A 116 -3.38 -6.64 -11.48
N ARG A 117 -4.39 -7.47 -11.28
CA ARG A 117 -4.25 -8.92 -11.42
C ARG A 117 -4.35 -9.30 -12.89
N ILE A 118 -3.45 -10.20 -13.32
CA ILE A 118 -3.42 -10.74 -14.68
C ILE A 118 -4.06 -12.13 -14.60
N PRO A 119 -5.23 -12.37 -15.21
CA PRO A 119 -5.97 -13.62 -15.04
C PRO A 119 -5.16 -14.89 -15.38
N SER A 120 -4.29 -14.83 -16.40
CA SER A 120 -3.41 -15.94 -16.77
C SER A 120 -2.28 -16.21 -15.77
N LEU A 121 -2.07 -15.34 -14.79
CA LEU A 121 -1.09 -15.49 -13.72
C LEU A 121 -1.76 -15.72 -12.35
N ASP A 122 -3.04 -16.11 -12.32
CA ASP A 122 -3.69 -16.52 -11.08
C ASP A 122 -3.29 -17.97 -10.74
N LEU A 123 -2.05 -18.12 -10.32
CA LEU A 123 -1.39 -19.40 -10.05
C LEU A 123 -0.91 -19.43 -8.59
N ALA A 124 -0.81 -20.63 -8.05
CA ALA A 124 -0.22 -20.84 -6.73
C ALA A 124 1.23 -20.30 -6.69
N GLY A 125 1.54 -19.51 -5.66
CA GLY A 125 2.87 -18.90 -5.52
C GLY A 125 3.00 -17.52 -6.17
N VAL A 126 2.04 -17.06 -6.97
CA VAL A 126 2.03 -15.68 -7.47
C VAL A 126 1.65 -14.73 -6.35
N ARG A 127 2.43 -13.67 -6.20
CA ARG A 127 2.26 -12.64 -5.18
C ARG A 127 2.20 -11.27 -5.84
N VAL A 128 1.49 -10.36 -5.20
CA VAL A 128 1.51 -8.93 -5.50
C VAL A 128 2.17 -8.18 -4.34
N LEU A 129 2.61 -6.96 -4.57
CA LEU A 129 3.19 -6.12 -3.53
C LEU A 129 2.50 -4.75 -3.54
N ARG A 130 1.69 -4.51 -2.52
CA ARG A 130 1.01 -3.24 -2.29
C ARG A 130 0.91 -2.89 -0.81
N SER A 131 0.63 -3.87 0.05
CA SER A 131 0.43 -3.70 1.49
C SER A 131 1.63 -4.17 2.30
N PHE A 132 1.67 -3.74 3.57
CA PHE A 132 2.71 -4.17 4.52
C PHE A 132 2.66 -5.68 4.76
N ASP A 133 1.46 -6.25 4.92
CA ASP A 133 1.30 -7.69 5.12
C ASP A 133 1.78 -8.49 3.91
N GLU A 134 1.56 -7.98 2.68
CA GLU A 134 2.09 -8.61 1.46
C GLU A 134 3.62 -8.54 1.39
N ALA A 135 4.23 -7.42 1.83
CA ALA A 135 5.68 -7.30 1.89
C ALA A 135 6.28 -8.31 2.88
N LEU A 136 5.67 -8.48 4.06
CA LEU A 136 6.11 -9.48 5.03
C LEU A 136 5.96 -10.90 4.50
N ALA A 137 4.83 -11.23 3.90
CA ALA A 137 4.60 -12.54 3.29
C ALA A 137 5.59 -12.83 2.15
N LEU A 138 5.92 -11.82 1.32
CA LEU A 138 6.92 -11.95 0.27
C LEU A 138 8.32 -12.16 0.85
N ARG A 139 8.69 -11.41 1.90
CA ARG A 139 9.95 -11.57 2.62
C ARG A 139 10.11 -12.99 3.20
N GLU A 140 9.07 -13.50 3.84
CA GLU A 140 9.05 -14.85 4.41
C GLU A 140 9.28 -15.90 3.31
N HIS A 141 8.57 -15.81 2.19
CA HIS A 141 8.75 -16.73 1.06
C HIS A 141 10.16 -16.62 0.45
N ALA A 142 10.72 -15.42 0.40
CA ALA A 142 12.05 -15.19 -0.16
C ALA A 142 13.16 -15.90 0.63
N THR A 143 12.99 -16.17 1.94
CA THR A 143 14.00 -16.86 2.75
C THR A 143 14.23 -18.31 2.32
N SER A 144 13.24 -18.96 1.72
CA SER A 144 13.32 -20.35 1.24
C SER A 144 13.38 -20.44 -0.30
N ALA A 145 13.12 -19.35 -1.00
CA ALA A 145 13.10 -19.32 -2.45
C ALA A 145 14.52 -19.35 -3.02
N ARG A 146 14.74 -20.22 -4.02
CA ARG A 146 15.98 -20.22 -4.79
C ARG A 146 15.89 -19.29 -6.02
N ARG A 147 14.72 -19.19 -6.61
CA ARG A 147 14.44 -18.43 -7.82
C ARG A 147 13.12 -17.70 -7.73
N ALA A 148 13.04 -16.53 -8.34
CA ALA A 148 11.82 -15.75 -8.50
C ALA A 148 11.73 -15.21 -9.93
N VAL A 149 10.50 -15.11 -10.42
CA VAL A 149 10.18 -14.39 -11.66
C VAL A 149 9.35 -13.18 -11.29
N ILE A 150 9.78 -12.01 -11.71
CA ILE A 150 9.06 -10.76 -11.50
C ILE A 150 8.44 -10.34 -12.83
N VAL A 151 7.12 -10.20 -12.85
CA VAL A 151 6.39 -9.72 -14.03
C VAL A 151 6.08 -8.24 -13.85
N GLY A 152 6.74 -7.41 -14.64
CA GLY A 152 6.67 -5.96 -14.59
C GLY A 152 8.03 -5.33 -14.28
N ALA A 153 8.70 -4.79 -15.31
CA ALA A 153 10.01 -4.14 -15.20
C ALA A 153 9.92 -2.63 -14.96
N GLY A 154 8.87 -2.17 -14.27
CA GLY A 154 8.76 -0.80 -13.76
C GLY A 154 9.59 -0.59 -12.49
N PHE A 155 9.52 0.61 -11.89
CA PHE A 155 10.28 0.97 -10.69
C PHE A 155 10.15 -0.06 -9.56
N ILE A 156 8.92 -0.43 -9.20
CA ILE A 156 8.66 -1.39 -8.12
C ILE A 156 9.24 -2.76 -8.46
N GLY A 157 9.09 -3.25 -9.69
CA GLY A 157 9.63 -4.53 -10.10
C GLY A 157 11.16 -4.57 -10.02
N CYS A 158 11.84 -3.50 -10.44
CA CYS A 158 13.30 -3.38 -10.32
C CYS A 158 13.74 -3.31 -8.85
N GLU A 159 13.02 -2.59 -7.99
CA GLU A 159 13.31 -2.51 -6.56
C GLU A 159 13.13 -3.86 -5.87
N VAL A 160 12.04 -4.57 -6.14
CA VAL A 160 11.81 -5.94 -5.65
C VAL A 160 12.90 -6.90 -6.14
N ALA A 161 13.31 -6.78 -7.42
CA ALA A 161 14.41 -7.59 -7.95
C ALA A 161 15.70 -7.36 -7.17
N ALA A 162 16.06 -6.12 -6.91
CA ALA A 162 17.25 -5.76 -6.13
C ALA A 162 17.16 -6.32 -4.69
N SER A 163 16.02 -6.14 -4.02
CA SER A 163 15.81 -6.65 -2.66
C SER A 163 15.89 -8.17 -2.59
N LEU A 164 15.27 -8.90 -3.51
CA LEU A 164 15.36 -10.36 -3.59
C LEU A 164 16.78 -10.83 -3.89
N ARG A 165 17.52 -10.11 -4.73
CA ARG A 165 18.95 -10.39 -4.97
C ARG A 165 19.80 -10.23 -3.71
N THR A 166 19.52 -9.22 -2.89
CA THR A 166 20.19 -9.03 -1.57
C THR A 166 19.94 -10.24 -0.67
N LEU A 167 18.77 -10.87 -0.74
CA LEU A 167 18.43 -12.10 0.00
C LEU A 167 19.02 -13.37 -0.63
N GLY A 168 19.79 -13.27 -1.73
CA GLY A 168 20.41 -14.41 -2.40
C GLY A 168 19.50 -15.16 -3.38
N VAL A 169 18.31 -14.65 -3.66
CA VAL A 169 17.37 -15.25 -4.62
C VAL A 169 17.83 -14.96 -6.05
N GLU A 170 17.86 -15.98 -6.92
CA GLU A 170 18.05 -15.78 -8.35
C GLU A 170 16.78 -15.16 -8.96
N VAL A 171 16.90 -14.05 -9.69
CA VAL A 171 15.75 -13.30 -10.18
C VAL A 171 15.77 -13.18 -11.69
N ALA A 172 14.65 -13.53 -12.32
CA ALA A 172 14.32 -13.19 -13.69
C ALA A 172 13.28 -12.05 -13.67
N LEU A 173 13.59 -10.93 -14.33
CA LEU A 173 12.69 -9.80 -14.48
C LEU A 173 12.12 -9.78 -15.89
N VAL A 174 10.80 -9.90 -16.00
CA VAL A 174 10.08 -9.90 -17.29
C VAL A 174 9.29 -8.60 -17.40
N GLY A 175 9.62 -7.79 -18.39
CA GLY A 175 8.94 -6.53 -18.71
C GLY A 175 8.34 -6.59 -20.11
N CYS A 176 7.12 -6.08 -20.26
CA CYS A 176 6.60 -5.72 -21.57
C CYS A 176 6.84 -4.21 -21.74
N ILE A 177 7.87 -3.85 -22.48
CA ILE A 177 8.02 -2.50 -23.00
C ILE A 177 7.31 -2.50 -24.35
N VAL A 178 6.47 -1.54 -24.60
CA VAL A 178 5.71 -1.38 -25.85
C VAL A 178 6.64 -1.18 -27.06
N GLU A 179 7.93 -0.96 -26.83
CA GLU A 179 9.01 -0.97 -27.83
C GLU A 179 10.22 -1.76 -27.31
N ARG A 180 10.34 -3.01 -27.75
CA ARG A 180 11.55 -3.82 -27.96
C ARG A 180 12.69 -3.75 -26.92
N SER A 181 12.47 -4.08 -25.66
CA SER A 181 13.62 -4.43 -24.82
C SER A 181 13.21 -5.41 -23.71
N ILE A 182 13.81 -6.58 -23.71
CA ILE A 182 13.75 -7.55 -22.60
C ILE A 182 15.02 -7.37 -21.77
N PHE A 183 14.88 -7.06 -20.48
CA PHE A 183 16.01 -6.98 -19.56
C PHE A 183 16.07 -8.27 -18.74
N LEU A 184 17.15 -9.03 -18.91
CA LEU A 184 17.51 -10.15 -18.03
C LEU A 184 18.60 -9.69 -17.08
N ILE A 185 18.32 -9.72 -15.78
CA ILE A 185 19.33 -9.47 -14.75
C ILE A 185 19.81 -10.82 -14.24
N SER A 186 21.00 -11.23 -14.67
CA SER A 186 21.71 -12.42 -14.18
C SER A 186 22.89 -12.00 -13.28
N PRO A 187 23.27 -12.78 -12.24
CA PRO A 187 24.46 -12.46 -11.46
C PRO A 187 25.69 -12.53 -12.36
N GLY A 188 26.31 -11.38 -12.60
CA GLY A 188 27.55 -11.28 -13.36
C GLY A 188 27.44 -10.67 -14.75
N LEU A 189 26.27 -10.24 -15.19
CA LEU A 189 26.14 -9.52 -16.47
C LEU A 189 25.86 -8.03 -16.22
N LEU A 190 26.82 -7.19 -16.57
CA LEU A 190 26.61 -5.77 -16.81
C LEU A 190 25.52 -5.60 -17.90
N LEU A 191 24.75 -4.50 -17.78
CA LEU A 191 23.78 -4.07 -18.77
C LEU A 191 24.33 -4.31 -20.21
N GLY A 192 23.80 -5.29 -20.88
CA GLY A 192 23.99 -5.50 -22.30
C GLY A 192 22.65 -5.29 -22.99
N THR A 193 22.55 -4.22 -23.77
CA THR A 193 21.51 -4.10 -24.79
C THR A 193 21.77 -5.13 -25.85
N LEU A 194 20.89 -6.11 -26.00
CA LEU A 194 20.83 -6.92 -27.22
C LEU A 194 20.03 -6.14 -28.26
N PHE A 195 20.78 -5.48 -29.13
CA PHE A 195 20.28 -5.07 -30.45
C PHE A 195 20.65 -6.20 -31.42
N ASP A 196 19.64 -6.78 -32.06
CA ASP A 196 19.57 -7.12 -33.51
C ASP A 196 18.10 -7.34 -33.86
#